data_b533fa6757b89bc33cf3bf0910861a41
#
_entry.id   b533fa6757b89bc33cf3bf0910861a41
#
_cell.length_a   1.000
_cell.length_b   1.000
_cell.length_c   1.000
_cell.angle_alpha   90.00
_cell.angle_beta   90.00
_cell.angle_gamma   90.00
#
_symmetry.space_group_name_H-M   'P 1'
#
loop_
_entity.id
_entity.type
_entity.pdbx_description
1 polymer ?
#
loop_
_entity_poly.entity_id
_entity_poly.type
_entity_poly.pdbx_seq_one_letter_code
_entity_poly.pdbx_strand_id
1 'polypeptide(L)'
;MMKESLSRGMLRVAMCGCLLCGGIPLAAQTQEYLSAVWSPDLGNGMYKNPVIHADYSDPDVCAVGNDFYLTASSFSCVPGLPILHSKDLVNWKVVNYALKELVPTDFYATVQHGRGVWAPSIRYHNGEYYIYWGDPDFGVYMVKAEDPAGEWSEPVLVKAAKGIIDPCPLWDDDGKCYLAYAWAGSRAQINSVLCVAEMNAEGTKVVGPSRIVYDGNDDVNHTAEGPKFYKRNGYYYLMFPAGGVQMGWQMAARSRNVYGPYEARRVMEQGDTPVNGPHQGGWVQTASGEDWFVHFQDKGCYGRVTWLEPMTWKDDWPVVG
;
A
#
# COMPACT_ATOMS: atom_id res chain seq x y z
N MET A 1 -86.35 34.69 -13.06
CA MET A 1 -86.51 35.53 -11.87
C MET A 1 -85.14 35.90 -11.32
N MET A 2 -84.77 37.14 -11.55
CA MET A 2 -84.30 38.12 -10.58
C MET A 2 -82.99 37.73 -9.88
N LYS A 3 -81.99 38.54 -9.76
CA LYS A 3 -81.58 39.93 -10.10
C LYS A 3 -80.06 40.01 -9.73
N GLU A 4 -79.31 40.57 -10.62
CA GLU A 4 -78.31 41.63 -10.48
C GLU A 4 -77.77 41.96 -9.07
N SER A 5 -76.47 42.10 -8.95
CA SER A 5 -75.87 43.35 -8.48
C SER A 5 -74.34 43.39 -8.74
N LEU A 6 -73.96 44.43 -9.49
CA LEU A 6 -72.60 44.92 -9.65
C LEU A 6 -72.15 45.65 -8.38
N SER A 7 -70.92 45.56 -8.02
CA SER A 7 -70.18 46.67 -7.40
C SER A 7 -68.70 46.70 -7.79
N ARG A 8 -68.32 47.88 -8.25
CA ARG A 8 -66.95 48.33 -8.60
C ARG A 8 -66.11 48.52 -7.34
N GLY A 9 -64.83 48.34 -7.46
CA GLY A 9 -63.99 48.93 -6.47
C GLY A 9 -62.52 48.57 -6.49
N MET A 10 -61.74 49.44 -7.07
CA MET A 10 -60.34 49.83 -6.74
C MET A 10 -59.17 48.89 -6.99
N LEU A 11 -58.50 49.28 -8.02
CA LEU A 11 -57.11 49.00 -8.32
C LEU A 11 -56.17 49.49 -7.19
N ARG A 12 -55.48 48.60 -6.52
CA ARG A 12 -54.28 48.96 -5.69
C ARG A 12 -53.07 48.26 -6.28
N VAL A 13 -52.15 49.06 -6.84
CA VAL A 13 -50.80 48.67 -7.22
C VAL A 13 -50.02 48.41 -5.93
N ALA A 14 -49.65 47.17 -5.68
CA ALA A 14 -48.66 46.81 -4.66
C ALA A 14 -47.34 46.56 -5.34
N MET A 15 -46.35 47.41 -5.09
CA MET A 15 -44.97 47.21 -5.42
C MET A 15 -44.46 45.95 -4.73
N CYS A 16 -44.13 44.94 -5.54
CA CYS A 16 -43.45 43.74 -5.05
C CYS A 16 -41.95 44.04 -4.96
N GLY A 17 -41.48 44.25 -3.74
CA GLY A 17 -40.02 44.31 -3.46
C GLY A 17 -39.39 42.94 -3.68
N CYS A 18 -38.48 42.85 -4.64
CA CYS A 18 -37.62 41.67 -4.81
C CYS A 18 -36.67 41.57 -3.61
N LEU A 19 -37.01 40.73 -2.66
CA LEU A 19 -36.02 40.17 -1.71
C LEU A 19 -35.14 39.20 -2.46
N LEU A 20 -33.92 39.65 -2.74
CA LEU A 20 -32.80 38.76 -3.13
C LEU A 20 -32.47 37.86 -1.90
N CYS A 21 -33.10 36.72 -1.81
CA CYS A 21 -32.64 35.64 -0.98
C CYS A 21 -31.31 35.09 -1.61
N GLY A 22 -30.20 35.59 -1.14
CA GLY A 22 -28.90 34.96 -1.35
C GLY A 22 -28.96 33.56 -0.80
N GLY A 23 -29.16 32.56 -1.65
CA GLY A 23 -29.03 31.17 -1.30
C GLY A 23 -27.56 30.90 -0.96
N ILE A 24 -27.27 30.71 0.32
CA ILE A 24 -26.03 30.09 0.74
C ILE A 24 -26.05 28.71 0.10
N PRO A 25 -25.06 28.32 -0.72
CA PRO A 25 -24.99 26.94 -1.20
C PRO A 25 -24.89 26.03 0.03
N LEU A 26 -25.92 25.26 0.29
CA LEU A 26 -25.85 24.14 1.21
C LEU A 26 -24.80 23.21 0.60
N ALA A 27 -23.56 23.25 1.09
CA ALA A 27 -22.59 22.21 0.82
C ALA A 27 -23.28 20.91 1.25
N ALA A 28 -23.62 20.06 0.30
CA ALA A 28 -24.08 18.72 0.60
C ALA A 28 -22.95 18.07 1.40
N GLN A 29 -23.14 17.95 2.71
CA GLN A 29 -22.33 17.08 3.50
C GLN A 29 -22.58 15.69 2.94
N THR A 30 -21.62 15.18 2.17
CA THR A 30 -21.62 13.77 1.81
C THR A 30 -21.49 13.01 3.12
N GLN A 31 -22.61 12.49 3.58
CA GLN A 31 -22.63 11.61 4.73
C GLN A 31 -21.74 10.40 4.36
N GLU A 32 -20.60 10.28 5.03
CA GLU A 32 -19.73 9.12 4.85
C GLU A 32 -20.52 7.87 5.19
N TYR A 33 -20.57 6.95 4.24
CA TYR A 33 -21.21 5.66 4.46
C TYR A 33 -20.33 4.83 5.41
N LEU A 34 -20.81 4.57 6.60
CA LEU A 34 -20.20 3.60 7.52
C LEU A 34 -20.86 2.25 7.28
N SER A 35 -20.06 1.23 7.06
CA SER A 35 -20.54 -0.13 6.89
C SER A 35 -21.29 -0.60 8.14
N ALA A 36 -22.52 -1.09 7.98
CA ALA A 36 -23.26 -1.73 9.05
C ALA A 36 -22.74 -3.13 9.40
N VAL A 37 -21.91 -3.72 8.54
CA VAL A 37 -21.38 -5.07 8.69
C VAL A 37 -20.02 -5.06 9.38
N TRP A 38 -19.15 -4.16 8.96
CA TRP A 38 -17.81 -4.03 9.52
C TRP A 38 -17.36 -2.56 9.57
N SER A 39 -17.01 -2.09 10.74
CA SER A 39 -16.28 -0.85 10.96
C SER A 39 -15.10 -1.14 11.89
N PRO A 40 -13.85 -0.86 11.49
CA PRO A 40 -12.70 -1.04 12.36
C PRO A 40 -12.65 0.00 13.48
N ASP A 41 -13.09 1.23 13.22
CA ASP A 41 -13.15 2.31 14.20
C ASP A 41 -14.31 2.08 15.18
N LEU A 42 -14.01 2.08 16.48
CA LEU A 42 -14.98 1.90 17.56
C LEU A 42 -15.57 3.23 18.07
N GLY A 43 -15.11 4.38 17.55
CA GLY A 43 -15.62 5.71 17.88
C GLY A 43 -15.21 6.22 19.27
N ASN A 44 -14.30 5.53 19.94
CA ASN A 44 -13.84 5.87 21.31
C ASN A 44 -12.31 6.00 21.42
N GLY A 45 -11.63 6.18 20.27
CA GLY A 45 -10.18 6.21 20.19
C GLY A 45 -9.53 4.81 20.13
N MET A 46 -10.34 3.76 20.03
CA MET A 46 -9.89 2.38 19.86
C MET A 46 -10.30 1.87 18.49
N TYR A 47 -9.58 0.90 17.97
CA TYR A 47 -9.91 0.17 16.74
C TYR A 47 -9.91 -1.33 16.98
N LYS A 48 -10.44 -2.07 16.01
CA LYS A 48 -10.37 -3.54 15.95
C LYS A 48 -9.84 -3.99 14.60
N ASN A 49 -9.02 -5.00 14.62
CA ASN A 49 -8.53 -5.68 13.41
C ASN A 49 -9.54 -6.69 12.83
N PRO A 50 -9.51 -6.96 11.51
CA PRO A 50 -8.70 -6.29 10.52
C PRO A 50 -9.17 -4.85 10.24
N VAL A 51 -8.25 -3.92 9.98
CA VAL A 51 -8.63 -2.54 9.62
C VAL A 51 -9.21 -2.45 8.21
N ILE A 52 -8.86 -3.39 7.31
CA ILE A 52 -9.53 -3.55 6.02
C ILE A 52 -9.98 -5.01 5.91
N HIS A 53 -11.31 -5.24 6.04
CA HIS A 53 -11.90 -6.57 5.96
C HIS A 53 -12.33 -6.87 4.52
N ALA A 54 -11.37 -6.80 3.61
CA ALA A 54 -11.50 -7.11 2.19
C ALA A 54 -10.14 -7.59 1.67
N ASP A 55 -10.13 -8.16 0.46
CA ASP A 55 -8.91 -8.67 -0.18
C ASP A 55 -8.02 -7.52 -0.66
N TYR A 56 -7.03 -7.16 0.15
CA TYR A 56 -5.93 -6.25 -0.17
C TYR A 56 -4.61 -6.95 0.13
N SER A 57 -4.25 -7.86 -0.78
CA SER A 57 -3.06 -8.70 -0.65
C SER A 57 -1.77 -7.88 -0.67
N ASP A 58 -0.80 -8.29 0.15
CA ASP A 58 0.57 -7.76 0.14
C ASP A 58 0.61 -6.22 0.31
N PRO A 59 -0.07 -5.67 1.33
CA PRO A 59 -0.18 -4.23 1.50
C PRO A 59 1.18 -3.60 1.81
N ASP A 60 1.42 -2.42 1.23
CA ASP A 60 2.49 -1.53 1.65
C ASP A 60 1.96 -0.11 1.83
N VAL A 61 2.57 0.64 2.74
CA VAL A 61 2.08 1.92 3.22
C VAL A 61 3.20 2.95 3.29
N CYS A 62 2.90 4.21 2.96
CA CYS A 62 3.77 5.35 3.23
C CYS A 62 3.01 6.48 3.90
N ALA A 63 3.73 7.34 4.63
CA ALA A 63 3.22 8.53 5.29
C ALA A 63 3.83 9.79 4.66
N VAL A 64 2.99 10.81 4.44
CA VAL A 64 3.42 12.15 4.04
C VAL A 64 2.68 13.18 4.89
N GLY A 65 3.36 13.77 5.86
CA GLY A 65 2.70 14.58 6.88
C GLY A 65 1.71 13.76 7.69
N ASN A 66 0.43 14.13 7.64
CA ASN A 66 -0.67 13.43 8.33
C ASN A 66 -1.51 12.56 7.36
N ASP A 67 -1.00 12.31 6.17
CA ASP A 67 -1.66 11.49 5.16
C ASP A 67 -0.96 10.15 5.02
N PHE A 68 -1.74 9.09 5.00
CA PHE A 68 -1.25 7.72 4.79
C PHE A 68 -1.82 7.19 3.48
N TYR A 69 -0.95 6.60 2.68
CA TYR A 69 -1.33 5.97 1.41
C TYR A 69 -0.90 4.51 1.40
N LEU A 70 -1.82 3.65 1.00
CA LEU A 70 -1.61 2.21 0.92
C LEU A 70 -1.89 1.73 -0.51
N THR A 71 -1.08 0.79 -0.97
CA THR A 71 -1.33 0.02 -2.18
C THR A 71 -1.26 -1.47 -1.91
N ALA A 72 -1.76 -2.28 -2.84
CA ALA A 72 -1.81 -3.74 -2.69
C ALA A 72 -1.69 -4.44 -4.04
N SER A 73 -1.42 -5.74 -4.03
CA SER A 73 -1.47 -6.59 -5.23
C SER A 73 -2.82 -6.52 -5.90
N SER A 74 -2.83 -6.40 -7.21
CA SER A 74 -4.05 -6.43 -8.02
C SER A 74 -4.05 -7.56 -9.04
N PHE A 75 -2.96 -8.30 -9.14
CA PHE A 75 -2.79 -9.41 -10.07
C PHE A 75 -3.17 -9.02 -11.49
N SER A 76 -4.10 -9.71 -12.12
CA SER A 76 -4.58 -9.41 -13.48
C SER A 76 -5.82 -8.51 -13.51
N CYS A 77 -6.19 -7.89 -12.38
CA CYS A 77 -7.31 -6.96 -12.32
C CYS A 77 -6.91 -5.58 -12.85
N VAL A 78 -7.79 -4.96 -13.64
CA VAL A 78 -7.68 -3.59 -14.12
C VAL A 78 -8.96 -2.82 -13.86
N PRO A 79 -8.88 -1.55 -13.43
CA PRO A 79 -7.65 -0.85 -13.09
C PRO A 79 -6.91 -1.52 -11.94
N GLY A 80 -5.58 -1.48 -11.97
CA GLY A 80 -4.71 -2.11 -10.99
C GLY A 80 -4.01 -1.12 -10.06
N LEU A 81 -3.25 -1.63 -9.08
CA LEU A 81 -2.57 -0.84 -8.05
C LEU A 81 -3.54 0.11 -7.34
N PRO A 82 -4.47 -0.41 -6.51
CA PRO A 82 -5.39 0.43 -5.77
C PRO A 82 -4.63 1.40 -4.86
N ILE A 83 -5.07 2.64 -4.80
CA ILE A 83 -4.56 3.66 -3.89
C ILE A 83 -5.62 3.92 -2.83
N LEU A 84 -5.29 3.57 -1.59
CA LEU A 84 -6.12 3.88 -0.45
C LEU A 84 -5.50 5.03 0.33
N HIS A 85 -6.33 5.90 0.85
CA HIS A 85 -5.95 7.03 1.68
C HIS A 85 -6.57 6.92 3.07
N SER A 86 -5.80 7.29 4.09
CA SER A 86 -6.24 7.40 5.48
C SER A 86 -5.58 8.59 6.17
N LYS A 87 -6.21 9.08 7.26
CA LYS A 87 -5.65 10.08 8.18
C LYS A 87 -5.23 9.47 9.52
N ASP A 88 -5.54 8.19 9.75
CA ASP A 88 -5.41 7.54 11.06
C ASP A 88 -4.99 6.06 10.99
N LEU A 89 -4.69 5.53 9.80
CA LEU A 89 -4.35 4.13 9.52
C LEU A 89 -5.50 3.12 9.76
N VAL A 90 -6.65 3.59 10.25
CA VAL A 90 -7.82 2.76 10.58
C VAL A 90 -8.94 2.91 9.56
N ASN A 91 -9.24 4.17 9.19
CA ASN A 91 -10.30 4.51 8.26
C ASN A 91 -9.71 4.73 6.86
N TRP A 92 -9.94 3.78 5.96
CA TRP A 92 -9.37 3.77 4.61
C TRP A 92 -10.41 4.03 3.54
N LYS A 93 -10.04 4.80 2.52
CA LYS A 93 -10.85 5.07 1.32
C LYS A 93 -10.04 4.82 0.06
N VAL A 94 -10.58 4.12 -0.91
CA VAL A 94 -10.02 4.06 -2.25
C VAL A 94 -10.17 5.44 -2.89
N VAL A 95 -9.05 6.05 -3.26
CA VAL A 95 -9.03 7.38 -3.89
C VAL A 95 -8.62 7.32 -5.36
N ASN A 96 -7.93 6.25 -5.78
CA ASN A 96 -7.48 6.08 -7.16
C ASN A 96 -7.03 4.64 -7.44
N TYR A 97 -6.62 4.40 -8.70
CA TYR A 97 -5.86 3.24 -9.16
C TYR A 97 -4.69 3.75 -10.01
N ALA A 98 -3.46 3.36 -9.66
CA ALA A 98 -2.27 3.87 -10.32
C ALA A 98 -2.00 3.23 -11.70
N LEU A 99 -2.64 2.10 -12.01
CA LEU A 99 -2.41 1.35 -13.23
C LEU A 99 -3.72 1.21 -14.03
N LYS A 100 -3.82 1.90 -15.16
CA LYS A 100 -5.00 1.88 -16.04
C LYS A 100 -5.12 0.56 -16.81
N GLU A 101 -3.99 0.00 -17.23
CA GLU A 101 -3.88 -1.26 -17.96
C GLU A 101 -2.60 -2.02 -17.59
N LEU A 102 -2.59 -3.32 -17.79
CA LEU A 102 -1.41 -4.15 -17.55
C LEU A 102 -0.44 -4.09 -18.71
N VAL A 103 0.85 -4.22 -18.41
CA VAL A 103 1.92 -4.25 -19.41
C VAL A 103 2.72 -5.56 -19.32
N PRO A 104 3.13 -6.17 -20.47
CA PRO A 104 2.88 -5.72 -21.86
C PRO A 104 1.41 -5.91 -22.27
N THR A 105 0.85 -4.91 -22.94
CA THR A 105 -0.58 -4.89 -23.29
C THR A 105 -1.00 -6.05 -24.18
N ASP A 106 -0.18 -6.44 -25.15
CA ASP A 106 -0.47 -7.58 -26.04
C ASP A 106 -0.61 -8.89 -25.27
N PHE A 107 0.21 -9.10 -24.25
CA PHE A 107 0.15 -10.31 -23.40
C PHE A 107 -1.12 -10.33 -22.55
N TYR A 108 -1.47 -9.17 -21.98
CA TYR A 108 -2.64 -8.99 -21.11
C TYR A 108 -3.94 -8.68 -21.87
N ALA A 109 -3.91 -8.63 -23.21
CA ALA A 109 -5.12 -8.55 -24.04
C ALA A 109 -6.09 -9.72 -23.79
N THR A 110 -5.60 -10.83 -23.24
CA THR A 110 -6.39 -11.94 -22.73
C THR A 110 -6.15 -12.12 -21.23
N VAL A 111 -7.18 -12.55 -20.49
CA VAL A 111 -7.09 -12.72 -19.04
C VAL A 111 -5.99 -13.72 -18.67
N GLN A 112 -5.10 -13.30 -17.79
CA GLN A 112 -3.96 -14.07 -17.29
C GLN A 112 -4.10 -14.27 -15.77
N HIS A 113 -4.95 -15.18 -15.33
CA HIS A 113 -5.24 -15.39 -13.92
C HIS A 113 -3.98 -15.58 -13.06
N GLY A 114 -3.90 -14.86 -11.94
CA GLY A 114 -2.80 -14.94 -10.97
C GLY A 114 -1.47 -14.39 -11.46
N ARG A 115 -1.44 -13.63 -12.59
CA ARG A 115 -0.27 -12.93 -13.13
C ARG A 115 -0.42 -11.43 -12.96
N GLY A 116 0.53 -10.64 -13.46
CA GLY A 116 0.51 -9.18 -13.45
C GLY A 116 1.10 -8.59 -12.18
N VAL A 117 0.33 -7.82 -11.43
CA VAL A 117 0.81 -7.03 -10.30
C VAL A 117 0.93 -7.87 -9.03
N TRP A 118 2.15 -8.18 -8.63
CA TRP A 118 2.47 -8.87 -7.37
C TRP A 118 3.18 -7.93 -6.40
N ALA A 119 2.81 -8.00 -5.11
CA ALA A 119 3.40 -7.39 -3.94
C ALA A 119 4.11 -6.04 -4.20
N PRO A 120 3.33 -4.97 -4.46
CA PRO A 120 3.90 -3.66 -4.71
C PRO A 120 4.52 -3.05 -3.45
N SER A 121 5.34 -2.03 -3.66
CA SER A 121 5.77 -1.11 -2.61
C SER A 121 5.47 0.32 -3.01
N ILE A 122 5.06 1.16 -2.03
CA ILE A 122 4.81 2.59 -2.21
C ILE A 122 5.81 3.39 -1.38
N ARG A 123 6.46 4.38 -2.00
CA ARG A 123 7.41 5.28 -1.35
C ARG A 123 7.18 6.72 -1.80
N TYR A 124 7.51 7.66 -0.92
CA TYR A 124 7.54 9.08 -1.25
C TYR A 124 8.98 9.57 -1.25
N HIS A 125 9.38 10.23 -2.34
CA HIS A 125 10.72 10.78 -2.49
C HIS A 125 10.69 12.03 -3.36
N ASN A 126 11.34 13.11 -2.89
CA ASN A 126 11.50 14.37 -3.62
C ASN A 126 10.21 14.95 -4.23
N GLY A 127 9.10 14.90 -3.48
CA GLY A 127 7.83 15.46 -3.94
C GLY A 127 6.96 14.54 -4.78
N GLU A 128 7.40 13.32 -5.05
CA GLU A 128 6.67 12.35 -5.85
C GLU A 128 6.44 11.05 -5.08
N TYR A 129 5.33 10.38 -5.36
CA TYR A 129 5.04 9.02 -4.93
C TYR A 129 5.49 8.05 -6.00
N TYR A 130 6.11 6.96 -5.58
CA TYR A 130 6.60 5.89 -6.43
C TYR A 130 5.95 4.58 -6.02
N ILE A 131 5.43 3.82 -6.98
CA ILE A 131 5.00 2.44 -6.75
C ILE A 131 5.84 1.53 -7.64
N TYR A 132 6.47 0.54 -7.02
CA TYR A 132 7.17 -0.53 -7.71
C TYR A 132 6.38 -1.82 -7.52
N TRP A 133 6.30 -2.64 -8.55
CA TRP A 133 5.72 -3.98 -8.44
C TRP A 133 6.52 -5.01 -9.24
N GLY A 134 6.41 -6.27 -8.81
CA GLY A 134 6.92 -7.41 -9.57
C GLY A 134 5.83 -7.96 -10.50
N ASP A 135 6.14 -8.04 -11.77
CA ASP A 135 5.45 -8.96 -12.67
C ASP A 135 6.33 -10.21 -12.80
N PRO A 136 5.91 -11.38 -12.27
CA PRO A 136 6.78 -12.55 -12.20
C PRO A 136 7.16 -13.11 -13.57
N ASP A 137 6.48 -12.73 -14.63
CA ASP A 137 6.77 -13.19 -16.00
C ASP A 137 7.65 -12.20 -16.78
N PHE A 138 7.70 -10.90 -16.39
CA PHE A 138 8.43 -9.86 -17.14
C PHE A 138 9.50 -9.14 -16.32
N GLY A 139 9.24 -8.81 -15.05
CA GLY A 139 10.23 -8.13 -14.23
C GLY A 139 9.66 -7.08 -13.27
N VAL A 140 10.49 -6.13 -12.88
CA VAL A 140 10.11 -5.02 -12.02
C VAL A 140 9.69 -3.83 -12.86
N TYR A 141 8.50 -3.33 -12.60
CA TYR A 141 7.97 -2.09 -13.15
C TYR A 141 7.80 -1.04 -12.06
N MET A 142 7.68 0.22 -12.46
CA MET A 142 7.34 1.33 -11.59
C MET A 142 6.44 2.35 -12.30
N VAL A 143 5.64 3.05 -11.49
CA VAL A 143 4.91 4.27 -11.85
C VAL A 143 5.14 5.32 -10.79
N LYS A 144 4.94 6.60 -11.12
CA LYS A 144 5.06 7.72 -10.17
C LYS A 144 4.02 8.79 -10.40
N ALA A 145 3.73 9.58 -9.35
CA ALA A 145 2.82 10.72 -9.38
C ALA A 145 3.18 11.74 -8.31
N GLU A 146 2.88 13.02 -8.55
CA GLU A 146 2.96 14.08 -7.52
C GLU A 146 1.77 14.01 -6.55
N ASP A 147 0.59 13.64 -7.05
CA ASP A 147 -0.64 13.46 -6.28
C ASP A 147 -1.17 12.01 -6.43
N PRO A 148 -1.26 11.24 -5.34
CA PRO A 148 -1.76 9.86 -5.42
C PRO A 148 -3.20 9.73 -5.93
N ALA A 149 -4.01 10.78 -5.74
CA ALA A 149 -5.38 10.85 -6.28
C ALA A 149 -5.43 11.35 -7.74
N GLY A 150 -4.31 11.85 -8.27
CA GLY A 150 -4.16 12.39 -9.60
C GLY A 150 -3.75 11.37 -10.65
N GLU A 151 -3.10 11.85 -11.71
CA GLU A 151 -2.59 11.00 -12.79
C GLU A 151 -1.23 10.39 -12.43
N TRP A 152 -1.09 9.10 -12.69
CA TRP A 152 0.16 8.35 -12.56
C TRP A 152 0.84 8.24 -13.93
N SER A 153 2.16 8.18 -13.92
CA SER A 153 2.96 8.01 -15.13
C SER A 153 2.67 6.67 -15.83
N GLU A 154 3.06 6.58 -17.09
CA GLU A 154 3.13 5.27 -17.76
C GLU A 154 4.13 4.35 -17.04
N PRO A 155 3.88 3.02 -17.07
CA PRO A 155 4.78 2.03 -16.48
C PRO A 155 6.18 2.04 -17.09
N VAL A 156 7.20 2.07 -16.23
CA VAL A 156 8.61 1.96 -16.63
C VAL A 156 9.15 0.60 -16.20
N LEU A 157 9.74 -0.16 -17.13
CA LEU A 157 10.43 -1.42 -16.83
C LEU A 157 11.81 -1.12 -16.21
N VAL A 158 11.91 -1.26 -14.89
CA VAL A 158 13.12 -0.98 -14.11
C VAL A 158 14.18 -2.07 -14.26
N LYS A 159 13.72 -3.33 -14.28
CA LYS A 159 14.58 -4.52 -14.43
C LYS A 159 13.81 -5.65 -15.08
N ALA A 160 14.21 -6.02 -16.30
CA ALA A 160 13.69 -7.21 -16.94
C ALA A 160 14.31 -8.47 -16.31
N ALA A 161 13.46 -9.35 -15.78
CA ALA A 161 13.88 -10.67 -15.27
C ALA A 161 12.65 -11.53 -14.98
N LYS A 162 12.65 -12.77 -15.47
CA LYS A 162 11.59 -13.72 -15.13
C LYS A 162 11.77 -14.24 -13.71
N GLY A 163 10.72 -14.15 -12.90
CA GLY A 163 10.69 -14.63 -11.52
C GLY A 163 11.12 -13.61 -10.48
N ILE A 164 11.52 -12.40 -10.85
CA ILE A 164 11.76 -11.32 -9.88
C ILE A 164 10.44 -10.80 -9.34
N ILE A 165 10.34 -10.68 -8.02
CA ILE A 165 9.11 -10.29 -7.31
C ILE A 165 9.40 -9.34 -6.15
N ASP A 166 8.37 -8.71 -5.61
CA ASP A 166 8.34 -7.99 -4.35
C ASP A 166 9.38 -6.85 -4.25
N PRO A 167 9.48 -5.98 -5.25
CA PRO A 167 10.49 -4.93 -5.25
C PRO A 167 10.18 -3.84 -4.24
N CYS A 168 11.21 -3.34 -3.56
CA CYS A 168 11.11 -2.19 -2.68
C CYS A 168 12.32 -1.27 -2.83
N PRO A 169 12.14 -0.01 -3.27
CA PRO A 169 13.24 0.94 -3.40
C PRO A 169 13.61 1.57 -2.06
N LEU A 170 14.85 2.00 -1.96
CA LEU A 170 15.37 2.86 -0.90
C LEU A 170 16.29 3.92 -1.52
N TRP A 171 15.91 5.20 -1.39
CA TRP A 171 16.81 6.32 -1.61
C TRP A 171 17.61 6.57 -0.33
N ASP A 172 18.92 6.51 -0.44
CA ASP A 172 19.84 6.64 0.68
C ASP A 172 20.30 8.10 0.87
N ASP A 173 20.81 8.40 2.07
CA ASP A 173 21.28 9.73 2.45
C ASP A 173 22.50 10.18 1.62
N ASP A 174 23.23 9.25 0.98
CA ASP A 174 24.37 9.52 0.11
C ASP A 174 23.95 9.86 -1.35
N GLY A 175 22.63 9.94 -1.61
CA GLY A 175 22.07 10.23 -2.93
C GLY A 175 21.99 9.02 -3.87
N LYS A 176 22.33 7.83 -3.40
CA LYS A 176 22.13 6.59 -4.14
C LYS A 176 20.74 6.03 -3.94
N CYS A 177 20.34 5.23 -4.91
CA CYS A 177 19.10 4.48 -4.84
C CYS A 177 19.36 2.98 -4.94
N TYR A 178 18.66 2.19 -4.14
CA TYR A 178 18.79 0.73 -4.11
C TYR A 178 17.44 0.07 -4.25
N LEU A 179 17.39 -1.11 -4.84
CA LEU A 179 16.22 -1.97 -4.96
C LEU A 179 16.46 -3.28 -4.20
N ALA A 180 15.65 -3.53 -3.18
CA ALA A 180 15.52 -4.86 -2.59
C ALA A 180 14.43 -5.63 -3.34
N TYR A 181 14.58 -6.97 -3.48
CA TYR A 181 13.61 -7.83 -4.14
C TYR A 181 13.84 -9.30 -3.82
N ALA A 182 12.86 -10.13 -4.16
CA ALA A 182 12.88 -11.57 -3.99
C ALA A 182 12.72 -12.31 -5.33
N TRP A 183 12.65 -13.66 -5.25
CA TRP A 183 12.49 -14.52 -6.41
C TRP A 183 11.38 -15.55 -6.21
N ALA A 184 10.52 -15.70 -7.21
CA ALA A 184 9.47 -16.70 -7.24
C ALA A 184 9.99 -18.01 -7.80
N GLY A 185 10.03 -19.06 -6.98
CA GLY A 185 10.48 -20.39 -7.38
C GLY A 185 9.71 -20.97 -8.57
N SER A 186 8.43 -20.63 -8.69
CA SER A 186 7.57 -21.05 -9.81
C SER A 186 7.98 -20.48 -11.17
N ARG A 187 8.85 -19.46 -11.21
CA ARG A 187 9.33 -18.80 -12.44
C ARG A 187 10.85 -18.88 -12.59
N ALA A 188 11.59 -18.58 -11.50
CA ALA A 188 13.04 -18.51 -11.48
C ALA A 188 13.72 -19.84 -11.12
N GLN A 189 12.97 -20.81 -10.57
CA GLN A 189 13.47 -22.06 -9.99
C GLN A 189 14.38 -21.86 -8.77
N ILE A 190 14.41 -20.63 -8.24
CA ILE A 190 15.02 -20.25 -6.97
C ILE A 190 13.99 -19.48 -6.15
N ASN A 191 14.05 -19.62 -4.84
CA ASN A 191 13.20 -18.90 -3.89
C ASN A 191 13.92 -18.71 -2.56
N SER A 192 13.26 -18.05 -1.61
CA SER A 192 13.78 -17.84 -0.23
C SER A 192 15.06 -17.03 -0.18
N VAL A 193 15.37 -16.26 -1.21
CA VAL A 193 16.55 -15.38 -1.26
C VAL A 193 16.14 -13.93 -1.51
N LEU A 194 16.74 -13.01 -0.74
CA LEU A 194 16.58 -11.59 -0.91
C LEU A 194 17.82 -10.99 -1.54
N CYS A 195 17.60 -10.15 -2.53
CA CYS A 195 18.65 -9.47 -3.27
C CYS A 195 18.57 -7.97 -3.08
N VAL A 196 19.72 -7.29 -3.20
CA VAL A 196 19.80 -5.84 -3.33
C VAL A 196 20.65 -5.50 -4.55
N ALA A 197 20.21 -4.49 -5.31
CA ALA A 197 20.96 -3.93 -6.44
C ALA A 197 20.91 -2.40 -6.41
N GLU A 198 21.97 -1.75 -6.87
CA GLU A 198 22.00 -0.29 -7.05
C GLU A 198 21.16 0.11 -8.28
N MET A 199 20.37 1.17 -8.13
CA MET A 199 19.63 1.83 -9.21
C MET A 199 20.28 3.17 -9.55
N ASN A 200 19.89 3.75 -10.70
CA ASN A 200 20.15 5.16 -10.96
C ASN A 200 19.43 6.04 -9.91
N ALA A 201 19.86 7.28 -9.75
CA ALA A 201 19.35 8.20 -8.72
C ALA A 201 17.83 8.44 -8.84
N GLU A 202 17.30 8.42 -10.07
CA GLU A 202 15.88 8.59 -10.37
C GLU A 202 15.03 7.34 -10.02
N GLY A 203 15.67 6.20 -9.67
CA GLY A 203 14.97 4.96 -9.37
C GLY A 203 14.34 4.25 -10.59
N THR A 204 14.67 4.66 -11.81
CA THR A 204 14.02 4.16 -13.03
C THR A 204 14.71 2.94 -13.65
N LYS A 205 15.91 2.59 -13.18
CA LYS A 205 16.70 1.51 -13.77
C LYS A 205 17.70 0.94 -12.77
N VAL A 206 17.81 -0.39 -12.69
CA VAL A 206 18.91 -1.07 -12.01
C VAL A 206 20.18 -0.90 -12.84
N VAL A 207 21.25 -0.42 -12.21
CA VAL A 207 22.56 -0.14 -12.84
C VAL A 207 23.70 -0.98 -12.28
N GLY A 208 23.57 -1.48 -11.05
CA GLY A 208 24.56 -2.32 -10.39
C GLY A 208 24.25 -3.81 -10.46
N PRO A 209 25.23 -4.67 -10.08
CA PRO A 209 24.99 -6.09 -9.95
C PRO A 209 24.03 -6.40 -8.82
N SER A 210 23.18 -7.40 -9.01
CA SER A 210 22.36 -7.97 -7.96
C SER A 210 23.22 -8.79 -6.99
N ARG A 211 23.05 -8.56 -5.68
CA ARG A 211 23.74 -9.34 -4.62
C ARG A 211 22.70 -10.00 -3.74
N ILE A 212 22.87 -11.29 -3.49
CA ILE A 212 22.10 -11.96 -2.43
C ILE A 212 22.61 -11.40 -1.10
N VAL A 213 21.71 -10.87 -0.30
CA VAL A 213 21.96 -10.27 1.01
C VAL A 213 21.36 -11.07 2.16
N TYR A 214 20.43 -11.96 1.85
CA TYR A 214 19.86 -12.94 2.78
C TYR A 214 19.46 -14.20 2.02
N ASP A 215 19.79 -15.37 2.60
CA ASP A 215 19.42 -16.67 2.06
C ASP A 215 18.67 -17.47 3.14
N GLY A 216 17.35 -17.58 2.99
CA GLY A 216 16.50 -18.34 3.90
C GLY A 216 16.56 -19.86 3.70
N ASN A 217 17.30 -20.34 2.68
CA ASN A 217 17.56 -21.76 2.50
C ASN A 217 18.69 -22.26 3.39
N ASP A 218 19.54 -21.35 3.91
CA ASP A 218 20.63 -21.67 4.85
C ASP A 218 20.12 -21.83 6.30
N ASP A 219 18.87 -21.42 6.56
CA ASP A 219 18.22 -21.50 7.85
C ASP A 219 16.75 -22.02 7.72
N VAL A 220 15.96 -21.86 8.79
CA VAL A 220 14.55 -22.32 8.80
C VAL A 220 13.58 -21.35 8.12
N ASN A 221 14.05 -20.26 7.53
CA ASN A 221 13.21 -19.19 6.98
C ASN A 221 12.90 -19.41 5.49
N HIS A 222 12.46 -20.60 5.14
CA HIS A 222 11.97 -20.91 3.78
C HIS A 222 10.84 -19.96 3.35
N THR A 223 10.68 -19.77 2.05
CA THR A 223 9.76 -18.77 1.48
C THR A 223 10.00 -17.35 2.01
N ALA A 224 11.28 -16.98 2.27
CA ALA A 224 11.64 -15.60 2.51
C ALA A 224 11.42 -14.80 1.22
N GLU A 225 10.50 -13.83 1.29
CA GLU A 225 10.06 -12.99 0.16
C GLU A 225 9.62 -11.62 0.67
N GLY A 226 9.00 -10.76 -0.12
CA GLY A 226 8.37 -9.52 0.33
C GLY A 226 9.26 -8.51 1.06
N PRO A 227 10.54 -8.30 0.70
CA PRO A 227 11.40 -7.41 1.47
C PRO A 227 10.93 -5.96 1.37
N LYS A 228 10.61 -5.34 2.51
CA LYS A 228 10.43 -3.90 2.62
C LYS A 228 11.72 -3.29 3.15
N PHE A 229 12.25 -2.30 2.43
CA PHE A 229 13.59 -1.79 2.62
C PHE A 229 13.55 -0.41 3.29
N TYR A 230 14.23 -0.27 4.42
CA TYR A 230 14.23 0.95 5.22
C TYR A 230 15.63 1.27 5.74
N LYS A 231 15.81 2.54 6.18
CA LYS A 231 16.99 3.00 6.90
C LYS A 231 16.60 3.71 8.20
N ARG A 232 17.21 3.34 9.33
CA ARG A 232 16.97 3.93 10.63
C ARG A 232 18.22 3.82 11.50
N ASN A 233 18.59 4.91 12.18
CA ASN A 233 19.75 4.95 13.10
C ASN A 233 21.05 4.40 12.48
N GLY A 234 21.24 4.63 11.17
CA GLY A 234 22.41 4.16 10.42
C GLY A 234 22.44 2.65 10.15
N TYR A 235 21.32 1.95 10.38
CA TYR A 235 21.11 0.59 9.92
C TYR A 235 20.20 0.57 8.68
N TYR A 236 20.50 -0.33 7.75
CA TYR A 236 19.60 -0.79 6.72
C TYR A 236 18.76 -1.94 7.27
N TYR A 237 17.46 -1.90 7.05
CA TYR A 237 16.52 -2.94 7.47
C TYR A 237 15.85 -3.57 6.27
N LEU A 238 15.81 -4.89 6.26
CA LEU A 238 14.90 -5.67 5.43
C LEU A 238 13.84 -6.26 6.35
N MET A 239 12.60 -5.84 6.21
CA MET A 239 11.46 -6.45 6.88
C MET A 239 10.74 -7.34 5.88
N PHE A 240 10.62 -8.65 6.19
CA PHE A 240 10.14 -9.62 5.23
C PHE A 240 9.44 -10.81 5.91
N PRO A 241 8.42 -11.41 5.29
CA PRO A 241 7.83 -12.64 5.77
C PRO A 241 8.66 -13.86 5.38
N ALA A 242 8.47 -14.95 6.14
CA ALA A 242 8.95 -16.28 5.82
C ALA A 242 7.92 -17.33 6.26
N GLY A 243 8.06 -18.58 5.86
CA GLY A 243 7.18 -19.68 6.25
C GLY A 243 5.87 -19.79 5.45
N GLY A 244 5.63 -18.86 4.51
CA GLY A 244 4.45 -18.85 3.63
C GLY A 244 3.21 -18.20 4.26
N VAL A 245 2.21 -17.96 3.42
CA VAL A 245 1.05 -17.10 3.75
C VAL A 245 0.11 -17.64 4.84
N GLN A 246 0.09 -18.95 5.08
CA GLN A 246 -0.84 -19.55 6.05
C GLN A 246 -0.25 -19.74 7.44
N MET A 247 1.05 -20.03 7.52
CA MET A 247 1.71 -20.43 8.77
C MET A 247 3.01 -19.65 9.01
N GLY A 248 3.24 -18.59 8.22
CA GLY A 248 4.48 -17.85 8.26
C GLY A 248 4.63 -16.91 9.45
N TRP A 249 5.70 -16.18 9.43
CA TRP A 249 6.09 -15.22 10.44
C TRP A 249 6.80 -14.02 9.79
N GLN A 250 6.86 -12.91 10.52
CA GLN A 250 7.56 -11.72 10.09
C GLN A 250 9.00 -11.74 10.61
N MET A 251 9.94 -11.48 9.72
CA MET A 251 11.36 -11.30 9.99
C MET A 251 11.74 -9.82 9.89
N ALA A 252 12.77 -9.43 10.63
CA ALA A 252 13.53 -8.23 10.38
C ALA A 252 15.01 -8.58 10.31
N ALA A 253 15.70 -8.11 9.28
CA ALA A 253 17.14 -8.22 9.15
C ALA A 253 17.76 -6.82 9.10
N ARG A 254 18.90 -6.61 9.78
CA ARG A 254 19.59 -5.31 9.81
C ARG A 254 21.07 -5.43 9.54
N SER A 255 21.64 -4.39 8.93
CA SER A 255 23.07 -4.25 8.68
C SER A 255 23.50 -2.79 8.68
N ARG A 256 24.76 -2.52 9.00
CA ARG A 256 25.39 -1.20 8.80
C ARG A 256 25.83 -0.97 7.35
N ASN A 257 25.82 -1.99 6.53
CA ASN A 257 26.16 -1.91 5.11
C ASN A 257 24.98 -2.39 4.27
N VAL A 258 24.65 -1.65 3.22
CA VAL A 258 23.52 -1.92 2.32
C VAL A 258 23.55 -3.34 1.71
N TYR A 259 24.73 -3.90 1.54
CA TYR A 259 24.95 -5.26 1.02
C TYR A 259 25.25 -6.30 2.11
N GLY A 260 25.06 -5.96 3.38
CA GLY A 260 25.28 -6.87 4.49
C GLY A 260 26.73 -6.95 5.00
N PRO A 261 27.03 -7.95 5.85
CA PRO A 261 26.11 -9.03 6.26
C PRO A 261 24.96 -8.52 7.12
N TYR A 262 23.78 -9.17 6.97
CA TYR A 262 22.60 -8.86 7.75
C TYR A 262 22.46 -9.85 8.91
N GLU A 263 22.18 -9.31 10.12
CA GLU A 263 21.69 -10.07 11.26
C GLU A 263 20.16 -10.13 11.17
N ALA A 264 19.54 -11.32 11.27
CA ALA A 264 18.10 -11.49 11.13
C ALA A 264 17.45 -12.03 12.41
N ARG A 265 16.22 -11.58 12.71
CA ARG A 265 15.39 -12.06 13.82
C ARG A 265 13.95 -12.21 13.40
N ARG A 266 13.24 -13.18 13.97
CA ARG A 266 11.80 -13.25 13.93
C ARG A 266 11.24 -12.18 14.88
N VAL A 267 10.31 -11.34 14.40
CA VAL A 267 9.79 -10.20 15.15
C VAL A 267 8.28 -10.27 15.37
N MET A 268 7.56 -11.12 14.63
CA MET A 268 6.14 -11.39 14.85
C MET A 268 5.77 -12.77 14.30
N GLU A 269 4.93 -13.48 15.01
CA GLU A 269 4.36 -14.77 14.61
C GLU A 269 2.96 -14.96 15.23
N GLN A 270 2.25 -16.00 14.86
CA GLN A 270 0.89 -16.26 15.34
C GLN A 270 0.79 -16.35 16.87
N GLY A 271 1.78 -16.98 17.54
CA GLY A 271 1.71 -17.25 18.97
C GLY A 271 0.46 -18.04 19.34
N ASP A 272 -0.18 -17.66 20.45
CA ASP A 272 -1.42 -18.29 20.96
C ASP A 272 -2.70 -17.62 20.41
N THR A 273 -2.59 -16.78 19.37
CA THR A 273 -3.73 -16.07 18.78
C THR A 273 -4.40 -16.88 17.67
N PRO A 274 -5.68 -16.62 17.32
CA PRO A 274 -6.32 -17.23 16.16
C PRO A 274 -5.91 -16.62 14.83
N VAL A 275 -4.98 -15.64 14.84
CA VAL A 275 -4.52 -14.93 13.65
C VAL A 275 -3.35 -15.70 13.05
N ASN A 276 -3.61 -16.45 11.99
CA ASN A 276 -2.59 -17.21 11.29
C ASN A 276 -1.60 -16.29 10.57
N GLY A 277 -0.41 -16.79 10.40
CA GLY A 277 0.77 -16.24 9.76
C GLY A 277 0.72 -14.81 9.27
N PRO A 278 1.28 -13.83 10.00
CA PRO A 278 1.47 -12.50 9.46
C PRO A 278 2.34 -12.58 8.21
N HIS A 279 1.93 -11.91 7.15
CA HIS A 279 2.63 -11.99 5.88
C HIS A 279 2.61 -10.67 5.15
N GLN A 280 3.70 -10.34 4.48
CA GLN A 280 3.89 -9.15 3.67
C GLN A 280 3.31 -7.88 4.29
N GLY A 281 4.14 -7.03 4.83
CA GLY A 281 3.69 -5.81 5.47
C GLY A 281 4.71 -4.69 5.38
N GLY A 282 4.28 -3.50 5.76
CA GLY A 282 5.08 -2.29 5.77
C GLY A 282 5.09 -1.61 7.11
N TRP A 283 6.26 -1.10 7.51
CA TRP A 283 6.41 -0.18 8.61
C TRP A 283 6.11 1.25 8.14
N VAL A 284 5.37 1.96 8.96
CA VAL A 284 5.06 3.38 8.76
C VAL A 284 5.21 4.13 10.09
N GLN A 285 5.74 5.35 10.03
CA GLN A 285 5.83 6.25 11.17
C GLN A 285 4.88 7.43 10.97
N THR A 286 4.13 7.78 12.02
CA THR A 286 3.27 8.97 12.04
C THR A 286 4.08 10.25 12.17
N ALA A 287 3.49 11.39 11.88
CA ALA A 287 4.12 12.70 12.09
C ALA A 287 4.41 12.99 13.58
N SER A 288 3.70 12.33 14.52
CA SER A 288 3.96 12.37 15.97
C SER A 288 5.09 11.43 16.42
N GLY A 289 5.62 10.60 15.52
CA GLY A 289 6.73 9.69 15.79
C GLY A 289 6.31 8.31 16.30
N GLU A 290 5.03 7.97 16.22
CA GLU A 290 4.53 6.64 16.56
C GLU A 290 4.79 5.68 15.39
N ASP A 291 5.25 4.49 15.70
CA ASP A 291 5.54 3.45 14.71
C ASP A 291 4.40 2.46 14.63
N TRP A 292 4.01 2.09 13.42
CA TRP A 292 2.94 1.15 13.12
C TRP A 292 3.39 0.16 12.05
N PHE A 293 2.83 -1.06 12.10
CA PHE A 293 3.09 -2.11 11.13
C PHE A 293 1.78 -2.59 10.52
N VAL A 294 1.71 -2.53 9.19
CA VAL A 294 0.58 -3.04 8.42
C VAL A 294 0.98 -4.39 7.82
N HIS A 295 0.12 -5.40 7.90
CA HIS A 295 0.35 -6.70 7.27
C HIS A 295 -0.98 -7.34 6.85
N PHE A 296 -0.94 -8.46 6.16
CA PHE A 296 -2.15 -9.20 5.89
C PHE A 296 -2.23 -10.53 6.65
N GLN A 297 -3.45 -11.04 6.77
CA GLN A 297 -3.81 -12.40 7.15
C GLN A 297 -4.53 -13.07 5.98
N ASP A 298 -4.13 -14.28 5.59
CA ASP A 298 -4.89 -15.09 4.65
C ASP A 298 -6.14 -15.67 5.34
N LYS A 299 -7.30 -15.25 4.87
CA LYS A 299 -8.62 -15.63 5.43
C LYS A 299 -9.44 -16.48 4.46
N GLY A 300 -8.77 -17.23 3.60
CA GLY A 300 -9.38 -18.16 2.64
C GLY A 300 -10.29 -17.41 1.66
N CYS A 301 -11.58 -17.74 1.61
CA CYS A 301 -12.53 -17.14 0.69
C CYS A 301 -12.81 -15.65 0.91
N TYR A 302 -12.42 -15.08 2.05
CA TYR A 302 -12.51 -13.64 2.32
C TYR A 302 -11.31 -12.86 1.75
N GLY A 303 -10.31 -13.57 1.22
CA GLY A 303 -9.08 -13.00 0.71
C GLY A 303 -8.06 -12.69 1.81
N ARG A 304 -7.10 -11.83 1.50
CA ARG A 304 -6.02 -11.41 2.37
C ARG A 304 -6.37 -10.08 3.02
N VAL A 305 -6.91 -10.16 4.24
CA VAL A 305 -7.41 -9.01 4.99
C VAL A 305 -6.28 -8.28 5.69
N THR A 306 -6.36 -6.95 5.78
CA THR A 306 -5.27 -6.10 6.28
C THR A 306 -5.40 -5.83 7.77
N TRP A 307 -4.31 -6.03 8.50
CA TRP A 307 -4.16 -5.81 9.94
C TRP A 307 -3.25 -4.61 10.19
N LEU A 308 -3.47 -3.94 11.32
CA LEU A 308 -2.64 -2.84 11.83
C LEU A 308 -2.16 -3.20 13.23
N GLU A 309 -0.85 -3.19 13.45
CA GLU A 309 -0.25 -3.48 14.73
C GLU A 309 0.58 -2.28 15.23
N PRO A 310 0.53 -1.97 16.52
CA PRO A 310 1.47 -1.03 17.10
C PRO A 310 2.88 -1.59 17.01
N MET A 311 3.87 -0.71 16.82
CA MET A 311 5.26 -1.11 16.74
C MET A 311 6.12 -0.18 17.60
N THR A 312 7.11 -0.75 18.25
CA THR A 312 8.13 -0.03 19.02
C THR A 312 9.53 -0.53 18.63
N TRP A 313 10.56 0.14 19.14
CA TRP A 313 11.95 -0.25 18.90
C TRP A 313 12.66 -0.51 20.22
N LYS A 314 13.35 -1.64 20.30
CA LYS A 314 14.20 -2.00 21.43
C LYS A 314 15.58 -2.46 20.91
N ASP A 315 16.65 -1.78 21.34
CA ASP A 315 18.04 -2.08 20.91
C ASP A 315 18.18 -2.09 19.37
N ASP A 316 17.49 -1.12 18.70
CA ASP A 316 17.39 -1.05 17.24
C ASP A 316 16.77 -2.30 16.59
N TRP A 317 15.88 -3.02 17.29
CA TRP A 317 15.04 -4.07 16.74
C TRP A 317 13.57 -3.67 16.83
N PRO A 318 12.77 -3.92 15.78
CA PRO A 318 11.34 -3.71 15.85
C PRO A 318 10.70 -4.74 16.78
N VAL A 319 9.75 -4.27 17.57
CA VAL A 319 8.86 -5.07 18.41
C VAL A 319 7.44 -4.76 17.93
N VAL A 320 6.76 -5.76 17.37
CA VAL A 320 5.46 -5.61 16.71
C VAL A 320 4.39 -6.30 17.54
N GLY A 321 3.26 -5.57 17.81
CA GLY A 321 2.11 -6.06 18.58
C GLY A 321 2.16 -5.79 20.07
#